data_3388fb0be300b0348f637e9262ebf1ea
#
_entry.id   3388fb0be300b0348f637e9262ebf1ea
#
_cell.length_a   1.000
_cell.length_b   1.000
_cell.length_c   1.000
_cell.angle_alpha   90.00
_cell.angle_beta   90.00
_cell.angle_gamma   90.00
#
_symmetry.space_group_name_H-M   'P 1'
#
loop_
_entity.id
_entity.type
_entity.pdbx_description
1 polymer ?
#
loop_
_entity_poly.entity_id
_entity_poly.type
_entity_poly.pdbx_seq_one_letter_code
_entity_poly.pdbx_strand_id
1 'polypeptide(L)'
;MSGISRDSRHKRSHTGAKRAQYRKKRKFELGRQSASTKIGPKRIHSVRVRGGNVKFRALRLDTGNFSWGSEAISRKSRVVAVAYNASNNELVRTNTLVKGAVIQIDAAPFKQWYEAHYGQPVGRKKSKKEGQSNHVQRKLDARKEFAKVDPLLDEHFTIGRLYAIISSRPGQCGRADGYILEGKELEFYVKKIKAKK
;
A
#
# COMPACT_ATOMS: atom_id res chain seq x y z
N MET A 1 -14.38 26.04 -22.62
CA MET A 1 -14.02 24.73 -22.07
C MET A 1 -14.72 24.58 -20.73
N SER A 2 -15.66 23.67 -20.62
CA SER A 2 -16.19 23.19 -19.34
C SER A 2 -15.21 22.14 -18.79
N GLY A 3 -14.75 22.26 -17.56
CA GLY A 3 -13.82 21.30 -16.97
C GLY A 3 -13.19 21.80 -15.67
N ILE A 4 -12.56 20.88 -14.92
CA ILE A 4 -11.88 21.19 -13.67
C ILE A 4 -10.62 21.99 -13.97
N SER A 5 -10.43 23.12 -13.29
CA SER A 5 -9.23 23.95 -13.37
C SER A 5 -8.52 23.99 -12.00
N ARG A 6 -7.19 24.06 -12.00
CA ARG A 6 -6.35 24.25 -10.83
C ARG A 6 -5.83 25.67 -10.69
N ASP A 7 -6.44 26.62 -11.39
CA ASP A 7 -6.06 28.03 -11.32
C ASP A 7 -6.25 28.59 -9.90
N SER A 8 -5.63 29.73 -9.64
CA SER A 8 -5.78 30.47 -8.38
C SER A 8 -6.83 31.60 -8.47
N ARG A 9 -7.38 31.87 -9.64
CA ARG A 9 -8.29 33.00 -9.88
C ARG A 9 -9.71 32.78 -9.36
N HIS A 10 -10.14 31.53 -9.32
CA HIS A 10 -11.43 31.13 -8.76
C HIS A 10 -11.45 31.09 -7.22
N LYS A 11 -10.28 31.22 -6.61
CA LYS A 11 -10.15 31.34 -5.15
C LYS A 11 -10.30 32.80 -4.75
N ARG A 12 -10.81 33.03 -3.55
CA ARG A 12 -10.78 34.36 -2.93
C ARG A 12 -9.35 34.77 -2.59
N SER A 13 -9.08 36.09 -2.50
CA SER A 13 -7.83 36.61 -1.99
C SER A 13 -7.70 36.33 -0.49
N HIS A 14 -6.53 36.60 0.09
CA HIS A 14 -6.32 36.46 1.54
C HIS A 14 -7.23 37.41 2.37
N THR A 15 -7.71 38.52 1.77
CA THR A 15 -8.66 39.46 2.37
C THR A 15 -10.12 38.99 2.25
N GLY A 16 -10.38 37.85 1.60
CA GLY A 16 -11.72 37.35 1.30
C GLY A 16 -12.39 37.98 0.05
N ALA A 17 -11.75 38.95 -0.59
CA ALA A 17 -12.27 39.60 -1.78
C ALA A 17 -12.30 38.66 -2.99
N LYS A 18 -13.29 38.81 -3.86
CA LYS A 18 -13.41 38.08 -5.11
C LYS A 18 -12.35 38.59 -6.11
N ARG A 19 -11.62 37.67 -6.72
CA ARG A 19 -10.63 38.00 -7.75
C ARG A 19 -11.30 38.18 -9.10
N ALA A 20 -10.82 39.15 -9.90
CA ALA A 20 -11.28 39.38 -11.26
C ALA A 20 -10.89 38.18 -12.16
N GLN A 21 -11.87 37.78 -13.01
CA GLN A 21 -11.65 36.74 -14.01
C GLN A 21 -11.34 37.38 -15.37
N TYR A 22 -10.11 37.81 -15.57
CA TYR A 22 -9.67 38.54 -16.78
C TYR A 22 -9.31 37.64 -17.95
N ARG A 23 -9.32 36.31 -17.79
CA ARG A 23 -9.07 35.36 -18.89
C ARG A 23 -9.82 34.04 -18.70
N LYS A 24 -10.08 33.35 -19.80
CA LYS A 24 -10.65 31.98 -19.83
C LYS A 24 -9.69 30.96 -19.27
N LYS A 25 -10.22 29.79 -18.84
CA LYS A 25 -9.41 28.63 -18.39
C LYS A 25 -8.38 28.24 -19.42
N ARG A 26 -7.16 27.90 -18.98
CA ARG A 26 -6.02 27.52 -19.83
C ARG A 26 -5.73 26.03 -19.69
N LYS A 27 -5.25 25.40 -20.79
CA LYS A 27 -4.92 23.96 -20.83
C LYS A 27 -3.83 23.58 -19.82
N PHE A 28 -2.87 24.45 -19.55
CA PHE A 28 -1.82 24.19 -18.56
C PHE A 28 -2.32 24.19 -17.11
N GLU A 29 -3.51 24.72 -16.85
CA GLU A 29 -4.18 24.72 -15.55
C GLU A 29 -5.23 23.60 -15.43
N LEU A 30 -5.27 22.66 -16.37
CA LEU A 30 -6.24 21.57 -16.42
C LEU A 30 -6.14 20.68 -15.15
N GLY A 31 -7.27 20.53 -14.47
CA GLY A 31 -7.50 19.48 -13.49
C GLY A 31 -8.24 18.29 -14.09
N ARG A 32 -8.11 17.13 -13.49
CA ARG A 32 -8.82 15.89 -13.87
C ARG A 32 -9.50 15.30 -12.66
N GLN A 33 -10.54 14.53 -12.87
CA GLN A 33 -11.17 13.76 -11.80
C GLN A 33 -10.20 12.76 -11.18
N SER A 34 -10.44 12.42 -9.90
CA SER A 34 -9.68 11.39 -9.21
C SER A 34 -9.89 10.02 -9.87
N ALA A 35 -8.85 9.18 -9.87
CA ALA A 35 -8.93 7.84 -10.43
C ALA A 35 -9.84 6.91 -9.62
N SER A 36 -9.99 7.16 -8.31
CA SER A 36 -10.76 6.32 -7.37
C SER A 36 -10.49 4.83 -7.55
N THR A 37 -9.20 4.45 -7.56
CA THR A 37 -8.74 3.08 -7.82
C THR A 37 -9.38 2.09 -6.86
N LYS A 38 -9.99 1.02 -7.39
CA LYS A 38 -10.64 -0.05 -6.63
C LYS A 38 -9.84 -1.33 -6.65
N ILE A 39 -10.14 -2.24 -5.72
CA ILE A 39 -9.59 -3.60 -5.73
C ILE A 39 -10.28 -4.40 -6.84
N GLY A 40 -9.50 -5.12 -7.63
CA GLY A 40 -9.99 -6.00 -8.69
C GLY A 40 -8.96 -6.22 -9.79
N PRO A 41 -9.29 -6.99 -10.82
CA PRO A 41 -8.37 -7.30 -11.92
C PRO A 41 -7.72 -6.04 -12.48
N LYS A 42 -6.40 -6.09 -12.68
CA LYS A 42 -5.58 -4.94 -13.10
C LYS A 42 -6.16 -4.23 -14.33
N ARG A 43 -6.50 -2.95 -14.16
CA ARG A 43 -6.95 -2.06 -15.24
C ARG A 43 -6.29 -0.71 -15.10
N ILE A 44 -5.44 -0.35 -16.06
CA ILE A 44 -4.66 0.88 -16.06
C ILE A 44 -4.87 1.60 -17.39
N HIS A 45 -5.13 2.91 -17.33
CA HIS A 45 -5.20 3.78 -18.50
C HIS A 45 -4.02 4.75 -18.48
N SER A 46 -3.40 4.94 -19.63
CA SER A 46 -2.40 5.99 -19.82
C SER A 46 -3.08 7.33 -20.09
N VAL A 47 -2.52 8.40 -19.55
CA VAL A 47 -2.98 9.76 -19.74
C VAL A 47 -1.82 10.63 -20.17
N ARG A 48 -1.90 11.21 -21.36
CA ARG A 48 -0.92 12.18 -21.83
C ARG A 48 -0.97 13.44 -20.97
N VAL A 49 0.15 13.91 -20.48
CA VAL A 49 0.28 15.11 -19.65
C VAL A 49 1.19 16.15 -20.32
N ARG A 50 1.46 17.27 -19.63
CA ARG A 50 2.29 18.36 -20.13
C ARG A 50 3.71 17.86 -20.45
N GLY A 51 4.32 18.45 -21.48
CA GLY A 51 5.68 18.11 -21.91
C GLY A 51 5.81 16.78 -22.67
N GLY A 52 4.72 16.20 -23.18
CA GLY A 52 4.73 14.89 -23.85
C GLY A 52 4.82 13.70 -22.90
N ASN A 53 4.88 13.94 -21.57
CA ASN A 53 4.94 12.89 -20.56
C ASN A 53 3.61 12.12 -20.42
N VAL A 54 3.68 10.94 -19.83
CA VAL A 54 2.52 10.05 -19.61
C VAL A 54 2.39 9.74 -18.13
N LYS A 55 1.17 9.73 -17.62
CA LYS A 55 0.80 9.20 -16.30
C LYS A 55 -0.08 7.97 -16.46
N PHE A 56 -0.02 7.10 -15.47
CA PHE A 56 -0.80 5.86 -15.47
C PHE A 56 -1.89 5.93 -14.41
N ARG A 57 -3.15 5.92 -14.85
CA ARG A 57 -4.32 5.89 -13.99
C ARG A 57 -4.74 4.46 -13.75
N ALA A 58 -4.44 3.92 -12.58
CA ALA A 58 -5.02 2.66 -12.19
C ALA A 58 -6.49 2.86 -11.83
N LEU A 59 -7.36 2.15 -12.49
CA LEU A 59 -8.78 2.07 -12.17
C LEU A 59 -9.07 0.90 -11.25
N ARG A 60 -8.37 -0.21 -11.45
CA ARG A 60 -8.41 -1.41 -10.59
C ARG A 60 -7.01 -1.99 -10.45
N LEU A 61 -6.71 -2.47 -9.25
CA LEU A 61 -5.48 -3.21 -8.94
C LEU A 61 -5.81 -4.33 -7.95
N ASP A 62 -5.17 -5.46 -8.13
CA ASP A 62 -5.31 -6.66 -7.30
C ASP A 62 -4.05 -6.99 -6.51
N THR A 63 -2.89 -6.54 -6.99
CA THR A 63 -1.57 -6.88 -6.42
C THR A 63 -0.70 -5.62 -6.31
N GLY A 64 0.25 -5.67 -5.39
CA GLY A 64 1.30 -4.67 -5.21
C GLY A 64 2.59 -5.30 -4.74
N ASN A 65 3.67 -4.53 -4.78
CA ASN A 65 4.95 -4.92 -4.20
C ASN A 65 5.10 -4.27 -2.82
N PHE A 66 5.30 -5.08 -1.78
CA PHE A 66 5.41 -4.59 -0.41
C PHE A 66 6.75 -4.96 0.18
N SER A 67 7.37 -3.99 0.86
CA SER A 67 8.61 -4.20 1.59
C SER A 67 8.34 -4.61 3.03
N TRP A 68 9.12 -5.54 3.53
CA TRP A 68 9.19 -5.88 4.93
C TRP A 68 10.48 -5.25 5.48
N GLY A 69 10.32 -4.19 6.29
CA GLY A 69 11.43 -3.31 6.67
C GLY A 69 12.50 -4.00 7.48
N SER A 70 12.12 -4.73 8.55
CA SER A 70 13.06 -5.42 9.44
C SER A 70 13.87 -6.50 8.72
N GLU A 71 13.28 -7.17 7.72
CA GLU A 71 13.94 -8.23 6.94
C GLU A 71 14.60 -7.72 5.64
N ALA A 72 14.48 -6.42 5.35
CA ALA A 72 15.02 -5.76 4.16
C ALA A 72 14.65 -6.46 2.83
N ILE A 73 13.44 -7.01 2.73
CA ILE A 73 12.95 -7.71 1.54
C ILE A 73 11.69 -7.08 0.98
N SER A 74 11.45 -7.32 -0.29
CA SER A 74 10.19 -6.93 -0.96
C SER A 74 9.61 -8.12 -1.71
N ARG A 75 8.30 -8.29 -1.60
CA ARG A 75 7.56 -9.36 -2.30
C ARG A 75 6.28 -8.82 -2.89
N LYS A 76 5.92 -9.36 -4.05
CA LYS A 76 4.62 -9.13 -4.65
C LYS A 76 3.57 -9.90 -3.85
N SER A 77 2.53 -9.19 -3.40
CA SER A 77 1.43 -9.80 -2.66
C SER A 77 0.08 -9.27 -3.16
N ARG A 78 -0.96 -10.06 -2.92
CA ARG A 78 -2.33 -9.71 -3.25
C ARG A 78 -2.91 -8.76 -2.21
N VAL A 79 -3.65 -7.75 -2.68
CA VAL A 79 -4.42 -6.83 -1.84
C VAL A 79 -5.81 -7.44 -1.59
N VAL A 80 -6.17 -7.62 -0.33
CA VAL A 80 -7.43 -8.25 0.08
C VAL A 80 -8.52 -7.21 0.33
N ALA A 81 -8.24 -6.23 1.17
CA ALA A 81 -9.20 -5.20 1.55
C ALA A 81 -8.50 -3.92 2.02
N VAL A 82 -9.24 -2.82 2.06
CA VAL A 82 -8.82 -1.59 2.75
C VAL A 82 -9.31 -1.66 4.19
N ALA A 83 -8.42 -1.47 5.17
CA ALA A 83 -8.72 -1.57 6.59
C ALA A 83 -8.95 -0.20 7.25
N TYR A 84 -8.16 0.81 6.86
CA TYR A 84 -8.23 2.15 7.46
C TYR A 84 -7.78 3.22 6.47
N ASN A 85 -8.41 4.39 6.58
CA ASN A 85 -7.97 5.59 5.88
C ASN A 85 -8.21 6.80 6.78
N ALA A 86 -7.18 7.61 7.01
CA ALA A 86 -7.27 8.80 7.85
C ALA A 86 -8.09 9.93 7.21
N SER A 87 -8.19 9.97 5.87
CA SER A 87 -8.87 11.03 5.15
C SER A 87 -10.40 10.91 5.20
N ASN A 88 -10.92 9.72 4.93
CA ASN A 88 -12.37 9.49 4.86
C ASN A 88 -12.72 8.00 5.02
N ASN A 89 -13.74 7.70 5.82
CA ASN A 89 -14.26 6.34 6.00
C ASN A 89 -14.94 5.79 4.74
N GLU A 90 -15.49 6.63 3.90
CA GLU A 90 -16.09 6.25 2.62
C GLU A 90 -15.06 5.55 1.70
N LEU A 91 -13.79 5.97 1.75
CA LEU A 91 -12.70 5.32 1.01
C LEU A 91 -12.40 3.90 1.52
N VAL A 92 -12.63 3.64 2.80
CA VAL A 92 -12.52 2.29 3.38
C VAL A 92 -13.69 1.43 2.93
N ARG A 93 -14.92 1.93 3.10
CA ARG A 93 -16.14 1.21 2.74
C ARG A 93 -16.16 0.81 1.26
N THR A 94 -15.68 1.67 0.39
CA THR A 94 -15.64 1.44 -1.05
C THR A 94 -14.35 0.76 -1.54
N ASN A 95 -13.48 0.29 -0.65
CA ASN A 95 -12.19 -0.35 -0.98
C ASN A 95 -11.36 0.46 -1.98
N THR A 96 -11.22 1.76 -1.73
CA THR A 96 -10.48 2.66 -2.60
C THR A 96 -9.00 2.70 -2.21
N LEU A 97 -8.13 2.41 -3.16
CA LEU A 97 -6.68 2.40 -3.00
C LEU A 97 -6.13 3.81 -3.26
N VAL A 98 -5.62 4.45 -2.21
CA VAL A 98 -4.95 5.75 -2.28
C VAL A 98 -3.67 5.72 -1.45
N LYS A 99 -2.73 6.62 -1.73
CA LYS A 99 -1.53 6.76 -0.89
C LYS A 99 -1.92 7.00 0.57
N GLY A 100 -1.28 6.29 1.49
CA GLY A 100 -1.56 6.38 2.93
C GLY A 100 -2.73 5.53 3.41
N ALA A 101 -3.40 4.78 2.55
CA ALA A 101 -4.40 3.80 2.97
C ALA A 101 -3.72 2.60 3.63
N VAL A 102 -4.25 2.18 4.78
CA VAL A 102 -3.88 0.91 5.41
C VAL A 102 -4.73 -0.19 4.81
N ILE A 103 -4.07 -1.20 4.28
CA ILE A 103 -4.67 -2.33 3.57
C ILE A 103 -4.31 -3.65 4.23
N GLN A 104 -5.09 -4.68 3.96
CA GLN A 104 -4.76 -6.07 4.27
C GLN A 104 -4.20 -6.72 3.01
N ILE A 105 -3.07 -7.37 3.14
CA ILE A 105 -2.38 -8.12 2.08
C ILE A 105 -2.24 -9.58 2.48
N ASP A 106 -2.04 -10.46 1.48
CA ASP A 106 -1.75 -11.87 1.71
C ASP A 106 -0.36 -12.04 2.33
N ALA A 107 -0.28 -12.82 3.41
CA ALA A 107 0.95 -13.11 4.14
C ALA A 107 1.79 -14.22 3.47
N ALA A 108 1.21 -15.03 2.60
CA ALA A 108 1.86 -16.24 2.06
C ALA A 108 3.24 -15.99 1.43
N PRO A 109 3.48 -14.95 0.59
CA PRO A 109 4.78 -14.71 -0.02
C PRO A 109 5.89 -14.40 0.99
N PHE A 110 5.53 -13.71 2.09
CA PHE A 110 6.46 -13.36 3.17
C PHE A 110 6.73 -14.55 4.07
N LYS A 111 5.69 -15.33 4.38
CA LYS A 111 5.80 -16.57 5.14
C LYS A 111 6.70 -17.59 4.45
N GLN A 112 6.51 -17.83 3.16
CA GLN A 112 7.35 -18.73 2.37
C GLN A 112 8.81 -18.28 2.36
N TRP A 113 9.05 -16.97 2.21
CA TRP A 113 10.41 -16.45 2.27
C TRP A 113 11.06 -16.65 3.64
N TYR A 114 10.32 -16.32 4.72
CA TYR A 114 10.83 -16.45 6.09
C TYR A 114 11.19 -17.91 6.43
N GLU A 115 10.29 -18.84 6.11
CA GLU A 115 10.50 -20.27 6.31
C GLU A 115 11.69 -20.81 5.51
N ALA A 116 11.87 -20.36 4.27
CA ALA A 116 13.01 -20.73 3.44
C ALA A 116 14.33 -20.12 3.93
N HIS A 117 14.31 -18.88 4.41
CA HIS A 117 15.51 -18.13 4.82
C HIS A 117 16.03 -18.55 6.19
N TYR A 118 15.15 -18.76 7.16
CA TYR A 118 15.49 -19.09 8.55
C TYR A 118 15.32 -20.57 8.89
N GLY A 119 14.63 -21.34 8.07
CA GLY A 119 14.29 -22.74 8.37
C GLY A 119 13.35 -22.90 9.57
N GLN A 120 12.69 -21.81 9.97
CA GLN A 120 11.76 -21.78 11.10
C GLN A 120 10.36 -21.38 10.61
N PRO A 121 9.30 -21.99 11.13
CA PRO A 121 7.95 -21.58 10.81
C PRO A 121 7.64 -20.23 11.46
N VAL A 122 6.89 -19.37 10.76
CA VAL A 122 6.24 -18.19 11.28
C VAL A 122 4.73 -18.45 11.37
N GLY A 123 4.10 -18.04 12.47
CA GLY A 123 2.74 -18.47 12.80
C GLY A 123 2.68 -19.92 13.30
N ARG A 124 1.51 -20.39 13.71
CA ARG A 124 1.32 -21.66 14.47
C ARG A 124 1.59 -22.98 13.73
N LYS A 125 1.92 -23.01 12.45
CA LYS A 125 2.20 -24.27 11.75
C LYS A 125 3.65 -24.67 11.91
N LYS A 126 3.89 -25.81 12.55
CA LYS A 126 5.21 -26.47 12.56
C LYS A 126 5.50 -27.01 11.17
N SER A 127 6.56 -26.53 10.52
CA SER A 127 7.09 -27.17 9.33
C SER A 127 7.78 -28.47 9.71
N LYS A 128 7.51 -29.58 9.02
CA LYS A 128 8.31 -30.78 9.13
C LYS A 128 9.69 -30.49 8.53
N LYS A 129 10.73 -30.60 9.33
CA LYS A 129 12.10 -30.58 8.84
C LYS A 129 12.39 -31.95 8.20
N GLU A 130 12.34 -32.03 6.91
CA GLU A 130 12.88 -33.19 6.17
C GLU A 130 14.39 -33.02 6.01
N GLY A 131 15.13 -34.15 5.97
CA GLY A 131 16.57 -34.26 6.04
C GLY A 131 17.33 -33.25 5.18
N GLN A 132 17.78 -32.19 5.82
CA GLN A 132 18.60 -31.15 5.20
C GLN A 132 20.08 -31.56 5.31
N SER A 133 20.89 -31.19 4.30
CA SER A 133 22.33 -31.42 4.33
C SER A 133 23.00 -30.62 5.46
N ASN A 134 24.13 -31.10 6.00
CA ASN A 134 24.89 -30.43 7.06
C ASN A 134 25.29 -29.00 6.68
N HIS A 135 25.55 -28.73 5.39
CA HIS A 135 25.86 -27.38 4.89
C HIS A 135 24.65 -26.42 5.06
N VAL A 136 23.47 -26.87 4.72
CA VAL A 136 22.23 -26.08 4.88
C VAL A 136 21.94 -25.86 6.36
N GLN A 137 22.11 -26.88 7.22
CA GLN A 137 21.87 -26.73 8.66
C GLN A 137 22.80 -25.69 9.29
N ARG A 138 24.10 -25.70 9.01
CA ARG A 138 25.05 -24.69 9.49
C ARG A 138 24.65 -23.27 9.06
N LYS A 139 24.20 -23.11 7.82
CA LYS A 139 23.72 -21.82 7.29
C LYS A 139 22.48 -21.34 8.02
N LEU A 140 21.53 -22.22 8.31
CA LEU A 140 20.30 -21.88 9.03
C LEU A 140 20.59 -21.61 10.51
N ASP A 141 21.49 -22.34 11.13
CA ASP A 141 21.88 -22.14 12.53
C ASP A 141 22.53 -20.76 12.73
N ALA A 142 23.41 -20.34 11.83
CA ALA A 142 24.00 -19.01 11.85
C ALA A 142 22.95 -17.86 11.71
N ARG A 143 21.81 -18.12 11.07
CA ARG A 143 20.74 -17.13 10.90
C ARG A 143 19.73 -17.09 12.04
N LYS A 144 19.68 -18.11 12.89
CA LYS A 144 18.68 -18.22 13.98
C LYS A 144 18.70 -17.04 14.95
N GLU A 145 19.87 -16.46 15.21
CA GLU A 145 20.00 -15.30 16.11
C GLU A 145 19.19 -14.09 15.63
N PHE A 146 19.06 -13.96 14.32
CA PHE A 146 18.33 -12.87 13.66
C PHE A 146 16.85 -13.18 13.43
N ALA A 147 16.42 -14.41 13.64
CA ALA A 147 15.05 -14.89 13.41
C ALA A 147 14.08 -14.41 14.52
N LYS A 148 13.94 -13.09 14.68
CA LYS A 148 13.05 -12.46 15.67
C LYS A 148 11.94 -11.72 14.96
N VAL A 149 10.69 -12.13 15.19
CA VAL A 149 9.48 -11.47 14.67
C VAL A 149 8.73 -10.82 15.83
N ASP A 150 8.18 -9.63 15.60
CA ASP A 150 7.29 -8.97 16.55
C ASP A 150 6.08 -9.86 16.87
N PRO A 151 5.71 -10.06 18.14
CA PRO A 151 4.56 -10.89 18.55
C PRO A 151 3.26 -10.52 17.85
N LEU A 152 2.96 -9.22 17.68
CA LEU A 152 1.78 -8.77 16.97
C LEU A 152 1.81 -9.16 15.48
N LEU A 153 2.98 -9.10 14.87
CA LEU A 153 3.14 -9.50 13.48
C LEU A 153 3.00 -11.02 13.31
N ASP A 154 3.50 -11.82 14.27
CA ASP A 154 3.33 -13.28 14.27
C ASP A 154 1.86 -13.71 14.38
N GLU A 155 1.06 -13.00 15.17
CA GLU A 155 -0.40 -13.19 15.19
C GLU A 155 -1.02 -12.97 13.80
N HIS A 156 -0.60 -11.93 13.10
CA HIS A 156 -1.08 -11.64 11.74
C HIS A 156 -0.62 -12.69 10.73
N PHE A 157 0.57 -13.24 10.86
CA PHE A 157 1.02 -14.39 10.05
C PHE A 157 0.19 -15.65 10.32
N THR A 158 -0.27 -15.84 11.55
CA THR A 158 -1.18 -16.94 11.91
C THR A 158 -2.54 -16.79 11.23
N ILE A 159 -3.07 -15.56 11.16
CA ILE A 159 -4.33 -15.23 10.47
C ILE A 159 -4.16 -15.34 8.95
N GLY A 160 -2.93 -15.20 8.44
CA GLY A 160 -2.63 -15.22 7.01
C GLY A 160 -2.81 -13.88 6.30
N ARG A 161 -3.00 -12.77 7.04
CA ARG A 161 -3.17 -11.43 6.50
C ARG A 161 -2.33 -10.43 7.27
N LEU A 162 -1.51 -9.66 6.53
CA LEU A 162 -0.69 -8.60 7.09
C LEU A 162 -1.31 -7.22 6.82
N TYR A 163 -1.07 -6.28 7.71
CA TYR A 163 -1.37 -4.87 7.44
C TYR A 163 -0.18 -4.21 6.74
N ALA A 164 -0.48 -3.43 5.72
CA ALA A 164 0.49 -2.66 4.95
C ALA A 164 -0.05 -1.26 4.63
N ILE A 165 0.85 -0.30 4.42
CA ILE A 165 0.48 1.06 3.96
C ILE A 165 0.90 1.23 2.51
N ILE A 166 0.02 1.82 1.70
CA ILE A 166 0.32 2.20 0.33
C ILE A 166 1.17 3.47 0.32
N SER A 167 2.39 3.39 -0.22
CA SER A 167 3.30 4.52 -0.38
C SER A 167 3.20 5.16 -1.76
N SER A 168 2.82 4.39 -2.78
CA SER A 168 2.63 4.87 -4.14
C SER A 168 1.31 5.63 -4.32
N ARG A 169 1.16 6.28 -5.46
CA ARG A 169 -0.09 6.97 -5.86
C ARG A 169 -0.72 6.24 -7.05
N PRO A 170 -1.66 5.31 -6.83
CA PRO A 170 -2.22 4.46 -7.88
C PRO A 170 -2.77 5.23 -9.10
N GLY A 171 -3.37 6.39 -8.86
CA GLY A 171 -3.88 7.25 -9.93
C GLY A 171 -2.81 8.06 -10.67
N GLN A 172 -1.54 7.97 -10.33
CA GLN A 172 -0.42 8.68 -10.98
C GLN A 172 0.59 7.71 -11.60
N CYS A 173 0.98 6.65 -10.86
CA CYS A 173 1.99 5.68 -11.29
C CYS A 173 1.41 4.34 -11.75
N GLY A 174 0.11 4.10 -11.54
CA GLY A 174 -0.53 2.83 -11.93
C GLY A 174 -0.17 1.64 -11.03
N ARG A 175 0.34 1.88 -9.81
CA ARG A 175 0.79 0.83 -8.88
C ARG A 175 0.25 1.08 -7.48
N ALA A 176 0.10 0.00 -6.70
CA ALA A 176 -0.27 0.02 -5.28
C ALA A 176 0.84 -0.63 -4.45
N ASP A 177 2.01 0.00 -4.44
CA ASP A 177 3.19 -0.49 -3.74
C ASP A 177 3.31 0.21 -2.37
N GLY A 178 3.91 -0.48 -1.41
CA GLY A 178 4.03 0.04 -0.05
C GLY A 178 4.93 -0.80 0.85
N TYR A 179 4.64 -0.78 2.15
CA TYR A 179 5.40 -1.50 3.15
C TYR A 179 4.49 -2.15 4.20
N ILE A 180 4.96 -3.21 4.83
CA ILE A 180 4.29 -3.91 5.93
C ILE A 180 4.43 -3.07 7.21
N LEU A 181 3.36 -3.00 7.98
CA LEU A 181 3.34 -2.35 9.29
C LEU A 181 3.97 -3.24 10.35
N GLU A 182 4.86 -2.67 11.16
CA GLU A 182 5.60 -3.35 12.23
C GLU A 182 5.65 -2.50 13.50
N GLY A 183 5.87 -3.15 14.65
CA GLY A 183 6.14 -2.49 15.92
C GLY A 183 5.06 -1.49 16.34
N LYS A 184 5.48 -0.34 16.83
CA LYS A 184 4.59 0.74 17.33
C LYS A 184 3.62 1.27 16.27
N GLU A 185 4.01 1.28 15.01
CA GLU A 185 3.16 1.71 13.91
C GLU A 185 2.01 0.73 13.71
N LEU A 186 2.28 -0.57 13.71
CA LEU A 186 1.27 -1.63 13.65
C LEU A 186 0.30 -1.52 14.84
N GLU A 187 0.82 -1.38 16.05
CA GLU A 187 0.02 -1.22 17.27
C GLU A 187 -0.94 -0.03 17.17
N PHE A 188 -0.44 1.12 16.73
CA PHE A 188 -1.24 2.33 16.54
C PHE A 188 -2.41 2.10 15.58
N TYR A 189 -2.15 1.54 14.40
CA TYR A 189 -3.21 1.33 13.42
C TYR A 189 -4.19 0.22 13.83
N VAL A 190 -3.73 -0.82 14.49
CA VAL A 190 -4.61 -1.87 15.05
C VAL A 190 -5.57 -1.28 16.08
N LYS A 191 -5.11 -0.41 16.98
CA LYS A 191 -5.96 0.34 17.91
C LYS A 191 -6.99 1.21 17.18
N LYS A 192 -6.58 1.94 16.13
CA LYS A 192 -7.51 2.77 15.33
C LYS A 192 -8.55 1.95 14.59
N ILE A 193 -8.20 0.77 14.07
CA ILE A 193 -9.11 -0.13 13.37
C ILE A 193 -10.13 -0.73 14.35
N LYS A 194 -9.68 -1.15 15.54
CA LYS A 194 -10.56 -1.69 16.61
C LYS A 194 -11.53 -0.64 17.14
N ALA A 195 -11.10 0.59 17.32
CA ALA A 195 -11.93 1.69 17.80
C ALA A 195 -13.03 2.14 16.81
N LYS A 196 -12.98 1.70 15.56
CA LYS A 196 -13.98 2.01 14.51
C LYS A 196 -15.00 0.89 14.30
N LYS A 197 -14.84 -0.24 14.92
CA LYS A 197 -15.84 -1.32 14.98
C LYS A 197 -16.79 -1.09 16.12
#